data_a8de7424f622dd36fad7340352ae07e7
#
_entry.id   a8de7424f622dd36fad7340352ae07e7
#
_cell.length_a   1.000
_cell.length_b   1.000
_cell.length_c   1.000
_cell.angle_alpha   90.00
_cell.angle_beta   90.00
_cell.angle_gamma   90.00
#
_symmetry.space_group_name_H-M   'P 1'
#
loop_
_entity.id
_entity.type
_entity.pdbx_description
1 polymer ?
#
loop_
_entity_poly.entity_id
_entity_poly.type
_entity_poly.pdbx_seq_one_letter_code
_entity_poly.pdbx_strand_id
1 'polypeptide(L)'
;MSIKFKNLKIRLNFIISMAFIFSLILSTNVFAESNVPEIKGEGMVLMDGTTGEVLAEKNANEKLAPASTTKTMTALLTVEKANLNDVVTIGKNPPLAEGTRVGLQEGDKYTVEELLNALLIQSANDAAVALAEHISGSEEKFAKLMNERAEELGAKNTHFVNASGLFEDDHMTTPYDLALIMNAASKNPIIDEITKKTVYEMPKSIVSGEPIWANNNNQLIHQTSPYYNKDIF
;
A
#
# COMPACT_ATOMS: atom_id res chain seq x y z
N MET A 1 -15.41 -18.75 74.35
CA MET A 1 -14.37 -19.25 73.40
C MET A 1 -14.79 -19.11 71.92
N SER A 2 -16.05 -19.11 71.55
CA SER A 2 -16.58 -19.07 70.15
C SER A 2 -16.37 -17.78 69.40
N ILE A 3 -16.39 -16.59 69.96
CA ILE A 3 -16.36 -15.28 69.33
C ILE A 3 -14.94 -14.96 68.76
N LYS A 4 -13.88 -15.38 69.47
CA LYS A 4 -12.49 -15.15 69.00
C LYS A 4 -12.15 -15.90 67.71
N PHE A 5 -12.66 -17.12 67.53
CA PHE A 5 -12.45 -17.93 66.33
C PHE A 5 -13.21 -17.39 65.09
N LYS A 6 -14.42 -16.80 65.30
CA LYS A 6 -15.20 -16.22 64.24
C LYS A 6 -14.49 -14.97 63.64
N ASN A 7 -13.96 -14.11 64.50
CA ASN A 7 -13.22 -12.91 64.11
C ASN A 7 -11.87 -13.26 63.43
N LEU A 8 -11.22 -14.35 63.78
CA LEU A 8 -9.97 -14.82 63.16
C LEU A 8 -10.24 -15.31 61.74
N LYS A 9 -11.32 -16.06 61.48
CA LYS A 9 -11.72 -16.51 60.16
C LYS A 9 -12.09 -15.34 59.23
N ILE A 10 -12.78 -14.33 59.74
CA ILE A 10 -13.14 -13.12 58.96
C ILE A 10 -11.85 -12.36 58.54
N ARG A 11 -10.91 -12.20 59.47
CA ARG A 11 -9.63 -11.51 59.16
C ARG A 11 -8.79 -12.30 58.16
N LEU A 12 -8.76 -13.62 58.26
CA LEU A 12 -8.02 -14.48 57.33
C LEU A 12 -8.62 -14.43 55.94
N ASN A 13 -9.94 -14.48 55.79
CA ASN A 13 -10.62 -14.36 54.49
C ASN A 13 -10.39 -12.99 53.86
N PHE A 14 -10.37 -11.91 54.66
CA PHE A 14 -10.09 -10.57 54.16
C PHE A 14 -8.66 -10.43 53.65
N ILE A 15 -7.67 -11.03 54.33
CA ILE A 15 -6.26 -11.04 53.92
C ILE A 15 -6.10 -11.85 52.61
N ILE A 16 -6.78 -13.01 52.51
CA ILE A 16 -6.75 -13.83 51.31
C ILE A 16 -7.38 -13.11 50.10
N SER A 17 -8.53 -12.45 50.31
CA SER A 17 -9.18 -11.66 49.27
C SER A 17 -8.33 -10.47 48.81
N MET A 18 -7.67 -9.77 49.73
CA MET A 18 -6.77 -8.67 49.43
C MET A 18 -5.51 -9.13 48.67
N ALA A 19 -4.95 -10.30 49.07
CA ALA A 19 -3.82 -10.91 48.35
C ALA A 19 -4.21 -11.33 46.92
N PHE A 20 -5.43 -11.84 46.74
CA PHE A 20 -5.95 -12.21 45.42
C PHE A 20 -6.19 -11.00 44.52
N ILE A 21 -6.74 -9.91 45.07
CA ILE A 21 -6.91 -8.63 44.37
C ILE A 21 -5.54 -8.04 44.00
N PHE A 22 -4.57 -8.10 44.92
CA PHE A 22 -3.23 -7.59 44.70
C PHE A 22 -2.46 -8.41 43.63
N SER A 23 -2.69 -9.73 43.54
CA SER A 23 -2.10 -10.59 42.49
C SER A 23 -2.71 -10.30 41.11
N LEU A 24 -3.96 -9.88 41.01
CA LEU A 24 -4.62 -9.45 39.77
C LEU A 24 -4.12 -8.10 39.26
N ILE A 25 -3.65 -7.22 40.16
CA ILE A 25 -3.11 -5.90 39.82
C ILE A 25 -1.63 -6.03 39.34
N LEU A 26 -0.94 -7.10 39.73
CA LEU A 26 0.44 -7.41 39.36
C LEU A 26 0.55 -8.22 38.04
N SER A 27 -0.54 -8.37 37.28
CA SER A 27 -0.40 -8.77 35.88
C SER A 27 0.32 -7.63 35.14
N THR A 28 1.63 -7.63 35.28
CA THR A 28 2.53 -6.85 34.43
C THR A 28 2.18 -7.22 33.02
N ASN A 29 1.75 -6.24 32.24
CA ASN A 29 1.77 -6.38 30.79
C ASN A 29 3.22 -6.70 30.44
N VAL A 30 3.50 -7.98 30.23
CA VAL A 30 4.72 -8.41 29.55
C VAL A 30 4.52 -7.92 28.12
N PHE A 31 4.89 -6.68 27.85
CA PHE A 31 5.15 -6.26 26.49
C PHE A 31 6.27 -7.20 26.02
N ALA A 32 5.94 -8.17 25.21
CA ALA A 32 6.94 -8.86 24.42
C ALA A 32 7.67 -7.74 23.66
N GLU A 33 8.95 -7.55 23.98
CA GLU A 33 9.82 -6.68 23.21
C GLU A 33 9.75 -7.21 21.78
N SER A 34 8.97 -6.54 20.93
CA SER A 34 8.83 -6.96 19.55
C SER A 34 10.20 -6.75 18.91
N ASN A 35 10.88 -7.86 18.54
CA ASN A 35 12.11 -7.82 17.76
C ASN A 35 11.82 -7.31 16.32
N VAL A 36 11.11 -6.19 16.22
CA VAL A 36 10.91 -5.51 14.94
C VAL A 36 12.21 -4.83 14.58
N PRO A 37 12.81 -5.15 13.44
CA PRO A 37 14.05 -4.49 13.00
C PRO A 37 13.85 -2.97 12.96
N GLU A 38 14.91 -2.23 13.26
CA GLU A 38 14.88 -0.77 13.13
C GLU A 38 14.60 -0.38 11.66
N ILE A 39 13.48 0.27 11.42
CA ILE A 39 13.06 0.73 10.10
C ILE A 39 13.48 2.19 9.92
N LYS A 40 14.22 2.48 8.83
CA LYS A 40 14.67 3.84 8.49
C LYS A 40 13.55 4.73 7.95
N GLY A 41 12.43 4.17 7.48
CA GLY A 41 11.26 4.92 7.02
C GLY A 41 10.67 5.80 8.13
N GLU A 42 10.04 6.91 7.77
CA GLU A 42 9.34 7.81 8.70
C GLU A 42 8.12 7.13 9.32
N GLY A 43 7.41 6.30 8.55
CA GLY A 43 6.27 5.51 9.00
C GLY A 43 6.28 4.10 8.44
N MET A 44 5.65 3.16 9.14
CA MET A 44 5.54 1.75 8.75
C MET A 44 4.35 1.08 9.43
N VAL A 45 3.69 0.20 8.71
CA VAL A 45 2.72 -0.76 9.25
C VAL A 45 3.01 -2.14 8.65
N LEU A 46 3.10 -3.15 9.51
CA LEU A 46 3.03 -4.56 9.13
C LEU A 46 1.67 -5.09 9.57
N MET A 47 0.87 -5.50 8.61
CA MET A 47 -0.50 -5.95 8.83
C MET A 47 -0.66 -7.40 8.35
N ASP A 48 -1.34 -8.23 9.12
CA ASP A 48 -1.82 -9.52 8.66
C ASP A 48 -2.92 -9.29 7.60
N GLY A 49 -2.66 -9.73 6.36
CA GLY A 49 -3.55 -9.50 5.22
C GLY A 49 -4.89 -10.25 5.31
N THR A 50 -5.02 -11.24 6.19
CA THR A 50 -6.24 -12.03 6.38
C THR A 50 -7.13 -11.44 7.46
N THR A 51 -6.53 -11.11 8.62
CA THR A 51 -7.26 -10.65 9.81
C THR A 51 -7.36 -9.14 9.90
N GLY A 52 -6.45 -8.39 9.26
CA GLY A 52 -6.29 -6.94 9.40
C GLY A 52 -5.57 -6.56 10.70
N GLU A 53 -5.03 -7.51 11.46
CA GLU A 53 -4.29 -7.24 12.69
C GLU A 53 -2.97 -6.55 12.37
N VAL A 54 -2.67 -5.47 13.11
CA VAL A 54 -1.37 -4.79 13.03
C VAL A 54 -0.37 -5.52 13.90
N LEU A 55 0.65 -6.12 13.27
CA LEU A 55 1.70 -6.89 13.93
C LEU A 55 2.86 -6.02 14.39
N ALA A 56 3.13 -4.93 13.66
CA ALA A 56 4.15 -3.95 14.00
C ALA A 56 3.83 -2.61 13.34
N GLU A 57 4.20 -1.51 14.01
CA GLU A 57 3.95 -0.17 13.49
C GLU A 57 4.99 0.85 13.95
N LYS A 58 5.13 1.88 13.14
CA LYS A 58 5.86 3.12 13.44
C LYS A 58 5.09 4.26 12.80
N ASN A 59 4.66 5.25 13.61
CA ASN A 59 3.92 6.42 13.13
C ASN A 59 2.71 6.05 12.25
N ALA A 60 2.00 4.95 12.60
CA ALA A 60 0.95 4.34 11.78
C ALA A 60 -0.13 5.31 11.32
N ASN A 61 -0.43 6.34 12.11
CA ASN A 61 -1.49 7.31 11.86
C ASN A 61 -0.96 8.71 11.52
N GLU A 62 0.35 8.87 11.32
CA GLU A 62 0.94 10.14 10.90
C GLU A 62 0.67 10.37 9.41
N LYS A 63 0.22 11.59 9.05
CA LYS A 63 -0.01 11.96 7.66
C LYS A 63 1.32 12.25 6.98
N LEU A 64 1.63 11.46 5.96
CA LEU A 64 2.86 11.52 5.19
C LEU A 64 2.53 11.60 3.70
N ALA A 65 3.41 12.21 2.91
CA ALA A 65 3.31 12.17 1.47
C ALA A 65 3.59 10.75 0.95
N PRO A 66 2.65 10.09 0.25
CA PRO A 66 2.79 8.70 -0.16
C PRO A 66 3.82 8.48 -1.28
N ALA A 67 4.15 9.53 -2.03
CA ALA A 67 4.95 9.42 -3.24
C ALA A 67 4.41 8.30 -4.15
N SER A 68 5.28 7.53 -4.81
CA SER A 68 4.89 6.47 -5.77
C SER A 68 4.09 5.30 -5.18
N THR A 69 3.94 5.19 -3.84
CA THR A 69 3.03 4.19 -3.26
C THR A 69 1.56 4.49 -3.58
N THR A 70 1.23 5.73 -3.98
CA THR A 70 -0.05 6.14 -4.58
C THR A 70 -0.49 5.21 -5.72
N LYS A 71 0.46 4.72 -6.54
CA LYS A 71 0.18 3.89 -7.70
C LYS A 71 -0.47 2.53 -7.36
N THR A 72 -0.41 2.12 -6.08
CA THR A 72 -1.17 0.98 -5.60
C THR A 72 -2.68 1.20 -5.75
N MET A 73 -3.17 2.40 -5.40
CA MET A 73 -4.58 2.77 -5.59
C MET A 73 -4.91 2.91 -7.08
N THR A 74 -4.01 3.49 -7.87
CA THR A 74 -4.19 3.60 -9.32
C THR A 74 -4.30 2.24 -9.98
N ALA A 75 -3.44 1.28 -9.61
CA ALA A 75 -3.49 -0.09 -10.10
C ALA A 75 -4.80 -0.80 -9.67
N LEU A 76 -5.20 -0.64 -8.41
CA LEU A 76 -6.43 -1.23 -7.89
C LEU A 76 -7.65 -0.74 -8.69
N LEU A 77 -7.79 0.57 -8.87
CA LEU A 77 -8.88 1.13 -9.66
C LEU A 77 -8.82 0.71 -11.13
N THR A 78 -7.62 0.57 -11.69
CA THR A 78 -7.46 0.11 -13.07
C THR A 78 -8.06 -1.28 -13.26
N VAL A 79 -7.73 -2.24 -12.39
CA VAL A 79 -8.27 -3.61 -12.49
C VAL A 79 -9.74 -3.71 -12.10
N GLU A 80 -10.27 -2.77 -11.33
CA GLU A 80 -11.68 -2.73 -10.93
C GLU A 80 -12.59 -2.05 -11.97
N LYS A 81 -12.09 -1.09 -12.75
CA LYS A 81 -12.90 -0.20 -13.57
C LYS A 81 -12.65 -0.31 -15.08
N ALA A 82 -11.52 -0.82 -15.53
CA ALA A 82 -11.19 -0.92 -16.94
C ALA A 82 -11.11 -2.37 -17.43
N ASN A 83 -11.36 -2.57 -18.73
CA ASN A 83 -11.05 -3.85 -19.37
C ASN A 83 -9.57 -3.84 -19.79
N LEU A 84 -8.81 -4.86 -19.38
CA LEU A 84 -7.38 -4.96 -19.66
C LEU A 84 -7.03 -4.95 -21.15
N ASN A 85 -7.95 -5.41 -22.00
CA ASN A 85 -7.78 -5.44 -23.48
C ASN A 85 -8.18 -4.13 -24.16
N ASP A 86 -8.74 -3.16 -23.45
CA ASP A 86 -9.08 -1.87 -24.05
C ASP A 86 -7.81 -1.15 -24.53
N VAL A 87 -7.89 -0.59 -25.73
CA VAL A 87 -6.77 0.14 -26.34
C VAL A 87 -6.87 1.62 -25.95
N VAL A 88 -5.87 2.08 -25.22
CA VAL A 88 -5.69 3.48 -24.83
C VAL A 88 -4.86 4.19 -25.89
N THR A 89 -5.40 5.27 -26.46
CA THR A 89 -4.61 6.18 -27.27
C THR A 89 -4.02 7.25 -26.36
N ILE A 90 -2.68 7.36 -26.35
CA ILE A 90 -1.96 8.30 -25.49
C ILE A 90 -2.28 9.74 -25.92
N GLY A 91 -2.82 10.49 -24.97
CA GLY A 91 -3.12 11.92 -25.15
C GLY A 91 -1.90 12.83 -24.99
N LYS A 92 -2.17 14.12 -24.83
CA LYS A 92 -1.13 15.16 -24.69
C LYS A 92 -0.47 15.16 -23.31
N ASN A 93 -1.22 14.83 -22.25
CA ASN A 93 -0.73 15.00 -20.87
C ASN A 93 0.23 13.88 -20.44
N PRO A 94 0.00 12.58 -20.72
CA PRO A 94 0.89 11.52 -20.27
C PRO A 94 2.36 11.75 -20.61
N PRO A 95 2.75 12.19 -21.84
CA PRO A 95 4.16 12.48 -22.16
C PRO A 95 4.78 13.62 -21.34
N LEU A 96 3.96 14.49 -20.76
CA LEU A 96 4.39 15.64 -19.95
C LEU A 96 4.56 15.29 -18.47
N ALA A 97 4.15 14.09 -18.03
CA ALA A 97 4.29 13.68 -16.64
C ALA A 97 5.73 13.80 -16.17
N GLU A 98 5.95 14.38 -14.98
CA GLU A 98 7.27 14.50 -14.39
C GLU A 98 7.68 13.21 -13.66
N GLY A 99 8.97 13.09 -13.32
CA GLY A 99 9.52 11.97 -12.56
C GLY A 99 9.77 10.71 -13.40
N THR A 100 9.56 9.52 -12.80
CA THR A 100 9.81 8.23 -13.47
C THR A 100 8.80 7.97 -14.56
N ARG A 101 9.27 7.61 -15.77
CA ARG A 101 8.44 7.39 -16.96
C ARG A 101 8.99 6.23 -17.78
N VAL A 102 8.14 5.65 -18.63
CA VAL A 102 8.56 4.72 -19.70
C VAL A 102 8.75 5.44 -21.03
N GLY A 103 8.35 6.69 -21.17
CA GLY A 103 8.54 7.51 -22.35
C GLY A 103 7.41 7.39 -23.37
N LEU A 104 6.16 7.29 -22.92
CA LEU A 104 4.98 7.29 -23.80
C LEU A 104 4.96 8.57 -24.65
N GLN A 105 4.48 8.46 -25.89
CA GLN A 105 4.37 9.58 -26.82
C GLN A 105 2.91 9.81 -27.23
N GLU A 106 2.53 11.07 -27.46
CA GLU A 106 1.20 11.42 -27.96
C GLU A 106 0.92 10.66 -29.26
N GLY A 107 -0.22 9.98 -29.31
CA GLY A 107 -0.65 9.17 -30.45
C GLY A 107 -0.26 7.69 -30.38
N ASP A 108 0.62 7.29 -29.48
CA ASP A 108 0.89 5.87 -29.20
C ASP A 108 -0.37 5.15 -28.75
N LYS A 109 -0.40 3.84 -28.94
CA LYS A 109 -1.52 2.98 -28.55
C LYS A 109 -1.01 1.78 -27.77
N TYR A 110 -1.56 1.62 -26.57
CA TYR A 110 -1.26 0.50 -25.68
C TYR A 110 -2.54 -0.03 -25.07
N THR A 111 -2.56 -1.30 -24.72
CA THR A 111 -3.66 -1.85 -23.93
C THR A 111 -3.57 -1.35 -22.48
N VAL A 112 -4.69 -1.40 -21.77
CA VAL A 112 -4.73 -1.13 -20.33
C VAL A 112 -3.75 -2.04 -19.58
N GLU A 113 -3.63 -3.32 -19.98
CA GLU A 113 -2.70 -4.28 -19.38
C GLU A 113 -1.23 -3.84 -19.56
N GLU A 114 -0.85 -3.39 -20.77
CA GLU A 114 0.50 -2.91 -21.05
C GLU A 114 0.86 -1.68 -20.21
N LEU A 115 -0.07 -0.74 -20.07
CA LEU A 115 0.10 0.45 -19.23
C LEU A 115 0.15 0.07 -17.74
N LEU A 116 -0.63 -0.90 -17.30
CA LEU A 116 -0.61 -1.40 -15.93
C LEU A 116 0.72 -2.09 -15.60
N ASN A 117 1.31 -2.84 -16.55
CA ASN A 117 2.67 -3.38 -16.40
C ASN A 117 3.70 -2.24 -16.25
N ALA A 118 3.66 -1.20 -17.10
CA ALA A 118 4.54 -0.04 -16.99
C ALA A 118 4.38 0.67 -15.64
N LEU A 119 3.15 0.86 -15.17
CA LEU A 119 2.81 1.46 -13.89
C LEU A 119 3.45 0.73 -12.71
N LEU A 120 3.26 -0.59 -12.64
CA LEU A 120 3.65 -1.39 -11.47
C LEU A 120 5.14 -1.80 -11.50
N ILE A 121 5.71 -2.06 -12.68
CA ILE A 121 7.09 -2.52 -12.82
C ILE A 121 8.09 -1.37 -12.79
N GLN A 122 7.85 -0.33 -13.61
CA GLN A 122 8.75 0.84 -13.70
C GLN A 122 8.36 1.99 -12.75
N SER A 123 7.18 1.91 -12.12
CA SER A 123 6.59 3.05 -11.41
C SER A 123 6.33 4.27 -12.32
N ALA A 124 5.85 4.02 -13.53
CA ALA A 124 5.75 5.01 -14.61
C ALA A 124 4.63 6.02 -14.36
N ASN A 125 4.98 7.32 -14.27
CA ASN A 125 4.03 8.41 -14.05
C ASN A 125 3.20 8.70 -15.31
N ASP A 126 3.80 8.61 -16.49
CA ASP A 126 3.10 8.74 -17.77
C ASP A 126 2.04 7.65 -17.97
N ALA A 127 2.31 6.41 -17.55
CA ALA A 127 1.31 5.34 -17.54
C ALA A 127 0.19 5.61 -16.53
N ALA A 128 0.50 6.17 -15.35
CA ALA A 128 -0.50 6.54 -14.36
C ALA A 128 -1.50 7.57 -14.92
N VAL A 129 -0.99 8.63 -15.55
CA VAL A 129 -1.82 9.68 -16.18
C VAL A 129 -2.66 9.09 -17.32
N ALA A 130 -2.06 8.26 -18.19
CA ALA A 130 -2.77 7.63 -19.30
C ALA A 130 -3.95 6.75 -18.83
N LEU A 131 -3.74 5.93 -17.79
CA LEU A 131 -4.78 5.09 -17.19
C LEU A 131 -5.87 5.95 -16.51
N ALA A 132 -5.49 6.99 -15.79
CA ALA A 132 -6.42 7.90 -15.14
C ALA A 132 -7.33 8.61 -16.15
N GLU A 133 -6.76 9.12 -17.25
CA GLU A 133 -7.52 9.77 -18.33
C GLU A 133 -8.44 8.77 -19.06
N HIS A 134 -7.97 7.56 -19.30
CA HIS A 134 -8.78 6.51 -19.94
C HIS A 134 -10.01 6.14 -19.10
N ILE A 135 -9.83 5.96 -17.79
CA ILE A 135 -10.89 5.50 -16.89
C ILE A 135 -11.92 6.59 -16.57
N SER A 136 -11.48 7.84 -16.41
CA SER A 136 -12.34 8.90 -15.89
C SER A 136 -12.38 10.16 -16.76
N GLY A 137 -11.63 10.19 -17.85
CA GLY A 137 -11.55 11.33 -18.79
C GLY A 137 -10.63 12.47 -18.33
N SER A 138 -10.17 12.47 -17.07
CA SER A 138 -9.12 13.38 -16.58
C SER A 138 -8.51 12.86 -15.27
N GLU A 139 -7.27 13.24 -14.99
CA GLU A 139 -6.59 12.90 -13.73
C GLU A 139 -7.33 13.46 -12.50
N GLU A 140 -7.90 14.66 -12.60
CA GLU A 140 -8.72 15.25 -11.52
C GLU A 140 -9.95 14.39 -11.16
N LYS A 141 -10.67 13.90 -12.19
CA LYS A 141 -11.82 13.01 -11.96
C LYS A 141 -11.37 11.66 -11.41
N PHE A 142 -10.21 11.18 -11.84
CA PHE A 142 -9.64 9.96 -11.33
C PHE A 142 -9.25 10.08 -9.85
N ALA A 143 -8.68 11.21 -9.44
CA ALA A 143 -8.38 11.49 -8.04
C ALA A 143 -9.64 11.45 -7.15
N LYS A 144 -10.80 11.91 -7.66
CA LYS A 144 -12.08 11.76 -6.94
C LYS A 144 -12.44 10.28 -6.74
N LEU A 145 -12.30 9.44 -7.78
CA LEU A 145 -12.52 8.00 -7.65
C LEU A 145 -11.54 7.34 -6.67
N MET A 146 -10.27 7.79 -6.65
CA MET A 146 -9.28 7.30 -5.69
C MET A 146 -9.70 7.61 -4.26
N ASN A 147 -10.19 8.81 -3.99
CA ASN A 147 -10.65 9.23 -2.66
C ASN A 147 -11.93 8.49 -2.23
N GLU A 148 -12.89 8.31 -3.14
CA GLU A 148 -14.08 7.50 -2.90
C GLU A 148 -13.70 6.06 -2.53
N ARG A 149 -12.76 5.46 -3.28
CA ARG A 149 -12.31 4.11 -3.02
C ARG A 149 -11.52 3.97 -1.71
N ALA A 150 -10.71 4.98 -1.37
CA ALA A 150 -10.00 5.05 -0.10
C ALA A 150 -10.98 5.03 1.08
N GLU A 151 -12.05 5.83 1.03
CA GLU A 151 -13.09 5.86 2.05
C GLU A 151 -13.81 4.50 2.19
N GLU A 152 -14.15 3.84 1.06
CA GLU A 152 -14.76 2.50 1.04
C GLU A 152 -13.86 1.44 1.70
N LEU A 153 -12.54 1.56 1.55
CA LEU A 153 -11.56 0.67 2.17
C LEU A 153 -11.31 0.99 3.66
N GLY A 154 -11.86 2.10 4.16
CA GLY A 154 -11.63 2.58 5.52
C GLY A 154 -10.37 3.43 5.68
N ALA A 155 -9.70 3.82 4.59
CA ALA A 155 -8.51 4.68 4.56
C ALA A 155 -8.92 6.16 4.70
N LYS A 156 -9.40 6.55 5.87
CA LYS A 156 -10.08 7.83 6.15
C LYS A 156 -9.15 9.04 6.32
N ASN A 157 -7.87 8.81 6.47
CA ASN A 157 -6.85 9.85 6.59
C ASN A 157 -6.07 10.05 5.30
N THR A 158 -6.64 9.58 4.19
CA THR A 158 -6.02 9.61 2.85
C THR A 158 -6.70 10.65 1.98
N HIS A 159 -5.90 11.42 1.25
CA HIS A 159 -6.37 12.34 0.22
C HIS A 159 -5.43 12.29 -0.98
N PHE A 160 -5.92 11.80 -2.09
CA PHE A 160 -5.21 11.75 -3.36
C PHE A 160 -5.58 12.94 -4.24
N VAL A 161 -4.58 13.55 -4.87
CA VAL A 161 -4.72 14.68 -5.79
C VAL A 161 -4.41 14.27 -7.23
N ASN A 162 -3.50 13.30 -7.40
CA ASN A 162 -3.08 12.80 -8.70
C ASN A 162 -2.90 11.27 -8.67
N ALA A 163 -2.74 10.67 -9.85
CA ALA A 163 -2.66 9.23 -10.03
C ALA A 163 -1.25 8.66 -9.81
N SER A 164 -0.22 9.50 -9.76
CA SER A 164 1.19 9.08 -9.76
C SER A 164 1.88 9.19 -8.42
N GLY A 165 1.37 10.03 -7.52
CA GLY A 165 2.02 10.39 -6.26
C GLY A 165 3.07 11.48 -6.44
N LEU A 166 3.01 12.26 -7.50
CA LEU A 166 3.79 13.48 -7.61
C LEU A 166 3.39 14.42 -6.47
N PHE A 167 4.38 15.09 -5.89
CA PHE A 167 4.19 15.89 -4.69
C PHE A 167 3.18 17.02 -4.90
N GLU A 168 2.22 17.07 -4.01
CA GLU A 168 1.25 18.15 -3.83
C GLU A 168 0.98 18.28 -2.33
N ASP A 169 0.79 19.49 -1.81
CA ASP A 169 0.66 19.75 -0.38
C ASP A 169 -0.48 18.95 0.28
N ASP A 170 -1.59 18.74 -0.45
CA ASP A 170 -2.76 18.00 0.03
C ASP A 170 -2.74 16.51 -0.32
N HIS A 171 -1.68 16.01 -1.01
CA HIS A 171 -1.55 14.61 -1.39
C HIS A 171 -0.94 13.79 -0.26
N MET A 172 -1.78 13.32 0.66
CA MET A 172 -1.37 12.71 1.92
C MET A 172 -2.09 11.40 2.20
N THR A 173 -1.41 10.52 2.92
CA THR A 173 -1.98 9.28 3.49
C THR A 173 -1.32 8.98 4.82
N THR A 174 -1.74 7.89 5.49
CA THR A 174 -1.04 7.35 6.66
C THR A 174 -0.49 5.96 6.33
N PRO A 175 0.55 5.47 7.03
CA PRO A 175 1.02 4.10 6.87
C PRO A 175 -0.08 3.06 7.07
N TYR A 176 -1.01 3.29 8.00
CA TYR A 176 -2.14 2.41 8.24
C TYR A 176 -3.12 2.39 7.06
N ASP A 177 -3.50 3.55 6.54
CA ASP A 177 -4.41 3.66 5.40
C ASP A 177 -3.79 3.03 4.14
N LEU A 178 -2.49 3.25 3.94
CA LEU A 178 -1.76 2.64 2.83
C LEU A 178 -1.72 1.10 2.95
N ALA A 179 -1.60 0.55 4.17
CA ALA A 179 -1.66 -0.89 4.39
C ALA A 179 -3.05 -1.47 4.04
N LEU A 180 -4.15 -0.74 4.32
CA LEU A 180 -5.50 -1.13 3.90
C LEU A 180 -5.62 -1.19 2.36
N ILE A 181 -5.11 -0.17 1.68
CA ILE A 181 -5.11 -0.09 0.21
C ILE A 181 -4.26 -1.22 -0.38
N MET A 182 -3.06 -1.45 0.16
CA MET A 182 -2.16 -2.51 -0.26
C MET A 182 -2.80 -3.90 -0.05
N ASN A 183 -3.46 -4.13 1.08
CA ASN A 183 -4.17 -5.38 1.36
C ASN A 183 -5.30 -5.65 0.34
N ALA A 184 -6.00 -4.61 -0.10
CA ALA A 184 -7.00 -4.75 -1.16
C ALA A 184 -6.36 -5.08 -2.51
N ALA A 185 -5.28 -4.37 -2.87
CA ALA A 185 -4.58 -4.55 -4.13
C ALA A 185 -3.89 -5.93 -4.24
N SER A 186 -3.25 -6.40 -3.18
CA SER A 186 -2.53 -7.68 -3.15
C SER A 186 -3.43 -8.91 -3.32
N LYS A 187 -4.72 -8.78 -3.08
CA LYS A 187 -5.71 -9.85 -3.31
C LYS A 187 -6.10 -10.00 -4.78
N ASN A 188 -5.73 -9.05 -5.63
CA ASN A 188 -6.01 -9.12 -7.06
C ASN A 188 -4.92 -9.93 -7.78
N PRO A 189 -5.27 -11.06 -8.44
CA PRO A 189 -4.27 -11.94 -9.06
C PRO A 189 -3.51 -11.28 -10.22
N ILE A 190 -4.08 -10.28 -10.89
CA ILE A 190 -3.43 -9.55 -11.98
C ILE A 190 -2.32 -8.67 -11.41
N ILE A 191 -2.60 -7.93 -10.33
CA ILE A 191 -1.61 -7.10 -9.65
C ILE A 191 -0.48 -7.98 -9.10
N ASP A 192 -0.84 -9.09 -8.44
CA ASP A 192 0.12 -10.05 -7.88
C ASP A 192 1.03 -10.62 -8.98
N GLU A 193 0.49 -11.03 -10.12
CA GLU A 193 1.28 -11.54 -11.26
C GLU A 193 2.24 -10.48 -11.82
N ILE A 194 1.77 -9.24 -12.01
CA ILE A 194 2.58 -8.18 -12.60
C ILE A 194 3.74 -7.79 -11.66
N THR A 195 3.50 -7.69 -10.35
CA THR A 195 4.52 -7.25 -9.39
C THR A 195 5.69 -8.23 -9.25
N LYS A 196 5.52 -9.49 -9.66
CA LYS A 196 6.56 -10.53 -9.69
C LYS A 196 7.51 -10.42 -10.89
N LYS A 197 7.15 -9.66 -11.91
CA LYS A 197 7.98 -9.50 -13.11
C LYS A 197 9.19 -8.62 -12.82
N THR A 198 10.37 -9.07 -13.25
CA THR A 198 11.62 -8.28 -13.15
C THR A 198 11.77 -7.27 -14.28
N VAL A 199 11.20 -7.58 -15.45
CA VAL A 199 11.22 -6.76 -16.64
C VAL A 199 9.97 -7.04 -17.48
N TYR A 200 9.51 -6.03 -18.19
CA TYR A 200 8.43 -6.16 -19.17
C TYR A 200 8.78 -5.38 -20.45
N GLU A 201 8.74 -6.05 -21.59
CA GLU A 201 8.87 -5.43 -22.90
C GLU A 201 7.48 -5.03 -23.41
N MET A 202 7.24 -3.72 -23.50
CA MET A 202 6.04 -3.18 -24.10
C MET A 202 6.14 -3.27 -25.64
N PRO A 203 5.01 -3.27 -26.35
CA PRO A 203 5.03 -3.07 -27.80
C PRO A 203 5.80 -1.81 -28.18
N LYS A 204 6.38 -1.84 -29.37
CA LYS A 204 7.08 -0.66 -29.89
C LYS A 204 6.14 0.52 -30.02
N SER A 205 6.63 1.71 -29.65
CA SER A 205 5.95 2.95 -29.94
C SER A 205 5.67 3.06 -31.44
N ILE A 206 4.43 3.36 -31.82
CA ILE A 206 4.07 3.59 -33.23
C ILE A 206 4.60 4.94 -33.73
N VAL A 207 4.97 5.83 -32.83
CA VAL A 207 5.48 7.17 -33.10
C VAL A 207 7.01 7.15 -33.34
N SER A 208 7.76 6.55 -32.36
CA SER A 208 9.23 6.47 -32.48
C SER A 208 9.74 5.21 -33.19
N GLY A 209 8.95 4.13 -33.19
CA GLY A 209 9.40 2.81 -33.68
C GLY A 209 10.31 2.07 -32.71
N GLU A 210 10.64 2.66 -31.55
CA GLU A 210 11.55 2.09 -30.58
C GLU A 210 10.81 1.22 -29.55
N PRO A 211 11.45 0.13 -29.08
CA PRO A 211 10.91 -0.68 -27.98
C PRO A 211 10.94 0.07 -26.66
N ILE A 212 9.94 -0.16 -25.82
CA ILE A 212 9.86 0.38 -24.47
C ILE A 212 10.05 -0.76 -23.46
N TRP A 213 10.91 -0.55 -22.48
CA TRP A 213 11.21 -1.52 -21.44
C TRP A 213 10.84 -0.96 -20.08
N ALA A 214 10.00 -1.69 -19.33
CA ALA A 214 9.77 -1.44 -17.93
C ALA A 214 10.66 -2.36 -17.10
N ASN A 215 11.48 -1.78 -16.21
CA ASN A 215 12.41 -2.51 -15.35
C ASN A 215 12.00 -2.37 -13.89
N ASN A 216 11.92 -3.49 -13.17
CA ASN A 216 11.55 -3.50 -11.78
C ASN A 216 12.75 -3.08 -10.91
N ASN A 217 12.53 -2.07 -10.07
CA ASN A 217 13.56 -1.56 -9.16
C ASN A 217 13.65 -2.35 -7.84
N ASN A 218 12.75 -3.33 -7.62
CA ASN A 218 12.77 -4.16 -6.41
C ASN A 218 13.90 -5.18 -6.49
N GLN A 219 15.01 -4.90 -5.83
CA GLN A 219 16.19 -5.77 -5.85
C GLN A 219 15.96 -7.13 -5.18
N LEU A 220 14.91 -7.29 -4.39
CA LEU A 220 14.61 -8.55 -3.71
C LEU A 220 14.15 -9.65 -4.67
N ILE A 221 13.65 -9.30 -5.88
CA ILE A 221 13.17 -10.24 -6.88
C ILE A 221 14.18 -10.53 -8.01
N HIS A 222 15.27 -9.77 -8.09
CA HIS A 222 16.31 -9.97 -9.11
C HIS A 222 17.32 -11.03 -8.66
N GLN A 223 17.38 -12.17 -9.34
CA GLN A 223 18.27 -13.29 -8.97
C GLN A 223 19.76 -12.91 -8.94
N THR A 224 20.16 -11.88 -9.70
CA THR A 224 21.55 -11.37 -9.70
C THR A 224 21.83 -10.34 -8.59
N SER A 225 20.81 -9.93 -7.85
CA SER A 225 20.95 -8.97 -6.74
C SER A 225 21.53 -9.65 -5.50
N PRO A 226 22.43 -8.98 -4.74
CA PRO A 226 22.88 -9.47 -3.46
C PRO A 226 21.77 -9.50 -2.40
N TYR A 227 20.63 -8.87 -2.68
CA TYR A 227 19.45 -8.82 -1.80
C TYR A 227 18.34 -9.77 -2.24
N TYR A 228 18.58 -10.61 -3.26
CA TYR A 228 17.58 -11.56 -3.76
C TYR A 228 17.03 -12.44 -2.63
N ASN A 229 15.72 -12.54 -2.55
CA ASN A 229 15.03 -13.42 -1.62
C ASN A 229 13.94 -14.19 -2.37
N LYS A 230 14.16 -15.52 -2.48
CA LYS A 230 13.23 -16.43 -3.16
C LYS A 230 11.89 -16.64 -2.43
N ASP A 231 11.80 -16.24 -1.17
CA ASP A 231 10.64 -16.48 -0.30
C ASP A 231 9.69 -15.27 -0.25
N ILE A 232 9.92 -14.23 -1.09
CA ILE A 232 9.09 -13.03 -1.13
C ILE A 232 7.77 -13.22 -1.89
N PHE A 233 7.68 -14.24 -2.78
CA PHE A 233 6.49 -14.50 -3.59
C PHE A 233 6.07 -15.98 -3.53
#